data_bbbb5b1d1433233cddf491333d2f42aa
#
_entry.id   bbbb5b1d1433233cddf491333d2f42aa
#
_cell.length_a   1.000
_cell.length_b   1.000
_cell.length_c   1.000
_cell.angle_alpha   90.00
_cell.angle_beta   90.00
_cell.angle_gamma   90.00
#
_symmetry.space_group_name_H-M   'P 1'
#
loop_
_entity.id
_entity.type
_entity.pdbx_description
1 polymer ?
#
loop_
_entity_poly.entity_id
_entity_poly.type
_entity_poly.pdbx_seq_one_letter_code
_entity_poly.pdbx_strand_id
1 'polypeptide(L)'
;MPTADESVSQAIDVFHLPSGADVSDYEIYDVATSDGVKRLRYPRLDGPKVTSLAKQLADVRNRTLAAMSVNDILDIVADAAQLWADPDFELRRQAELLIPAITGYEPDMVRIELKRYMRQFRRRELLRFLDSEIGQPSMLDEFRPNKAGGYSKYVGPALTYQVFSSNVPGIPVWSMAMTLLVKGAILGKSSFSEPVMPAFFARSIAMVNSDLADAIAVVPWKGGSQQLEDSAIDVADAVIVYGSSQTTKLIAGKVAGSKPCLGYGAKVGLAFIGREALRPDTYADTVHRVAVDIATYDQQSCLAPQTVFVETDGALTAREVAQLLGGELENQQRKYPRSVLSDAENVAIQRARTDAEMRALMGGKAAVFASGHSTAWSVLYRELDGSGADEDVASLMSPLNRTVNVVAVPDLLDAARGLTSCRGWLQSCGVAVDSTRLFGLADTLAEVGVNRICPLGEMDRAKSGWHHDGGFNLIDLLRAVDVERGSDAYGDSFDMDME
;
A
#
# COMPACT_ATOMS: atom_id res chain seq x y z
N MET A 1 -32.56 -26.67 15.50
CA MET A 1 -32.07 -25.49 14.73
C MET A 1 -31.82 -24.40 15.74
N PRO A 2 -30.61 -23.81 15.85
CA PRO A 2 -30.41 -22.68 16.73
C PRO A 2 -31.33 -21.53 16.29
N THR A 3 -31.85 -20.78 17.25
CA THR A 3 -32.70 -19.63 16.97
C THR A 3 -31.87 -18.54 16.26
N ALA A 4 -32.51 -17.68 15.47
CA ALA A 4 -31.82 -16.62 14.71
C ALA A 4 -30.93 -15.74 15.60
N ASP A 5 -31.23 -15.64 16.90
CA ASP A 5 -30.50 -14.87 17.90
C ASP A 5 -29.19 -15.55 18.34
N GLU A 6 -29.13 -16.86 18.45
CA GLU A 6 -27.91 -17.62 18.79
C GLU A 6 -26.90 -17.63 17.63
N SER A 7 -27.36 -17.48 16.37
CA SER A 7 -26.48 -17.44 15.19
C SER A 7 -25.75 -16.11 15.05
N VAL A 8 -26.32 -15.01 15.57
CA VAL A 8 -25.71 -13.66 15.53
C VAL A 8 -24.62 -13.53 16.59
N SER A 9 -24.74 -14.19 17.75
CA SER A 9 -23.75 -14.13 18.85
C SER A 9 -22.43 -14.83 18.54
N GLN A 10 -22.36 -15.68 17.50
CA GLN A 10 -21.15 -16.40 17.07
C GLN A 10 -20.48 -15.81 15.84
N ALA A 11 -20.97 -14.70 15.28
CA ALA A 11 -20.42 -14.09 14.10
C ALA A 11 -19.23 -13.15 14.44
N ILE A 12 -18.20 -13.18 13.60
CA ILE A 12 -17.01 -12.32 13.72
C ILE A 12 -17.27 -11.01 12.98
N ASP A 13 -17.15 -9.90 13.66
CA ASP A 13 -17.30 -8.56 13.07
C ASP A 13 -16.09 -8.19 12.22
N VAL A 14 -16.31 -7.98 10.92
CA VAL A 14 -15.30 -7.46 9.97
C VAL A 14 -15.53 -5.98 9.66
N PHE A 15 -15.87 -5.24 10.70
CA PHE A 15 -16.08 -3.80 10.71
C PHE A 15 -15.68 -3.21 12.06
N HIS A 16 -15.59 -1.88 12.10
CA HIS A 16 -15.50 -1.10 13.33
C HIS A 16 -16.38 0.13 13.21
N LEU A 17 -17.11 0.45 14.27
CA LEU A 17 -17.96 1.63 14.38
C LEU A 17 -17.68 2.37 15.69
N PRO A 18 -17.78 3.71 15.71
CA PRO A 18 -17.70 4.47 16.95
C PRO A 18 -18.85 4.12 17.90
N SER A 19 -18.63 4.34 19.17
CA SER A 19 -19.65 4.15 20.22
C SER A 19 -20.89 4.96 19.90
N GLY A 20 -22.08 4.33 20.05
CA GLY A 20 -23.37 4.97 19.80
C GLY A 20 -23.70 5.20 18.30
N ALA A 21 -22.98 4.57 17.37
CA ALA A 21 -23.37 4.61 15.97
C ALA A 21 -24.76 4.00 15.76
N ASP A 22 -25.64 4.71 15.05
CA ASP A 22 -27.01 4.25 14.74
C ASP A 22 -26.99 3.24 13.58
N VAL A 23 -26.60 2.00 13.89
CA VAL A 23 -26.58 0.88 12.96
C VAL A 23 -27.16 -0.36 13.63
N SER A 24 -28.30 -0.83 13.11
CA SER A 24 -29.03 -1.96 13.64
C SER A 24 -29.25 -3.10 12.62
N ASP A 25 -28.94 -2.87 11.34
CA ASP A 25 -29.10 -3.84 10.27
C ASP A 25 -27.74 -4.41 9.86
N TYR A 26 -27.61 -5.73 9.90
CA TYR A 26 -26.37 -6.46 9.63
C TYR A 26 -26.59 -7.59 8.64
N GLU A 27 -25.59 -7.84 7.82
CA GLU A 27 -25.49 -9.03 6.97
C GLU A 27 -24.45 -9.98 7.52
N ILE A 28 -24.68 -11.28 7.27
CA ILE A 28 -23.76 -12.38 7.64
C ILE A 28 -23.46 -13.18 6.39
N TYR A 29 -22.19 -13.53 6.20
CA TYR A 29 -21.75 -14.46 5.17
C TYR A 29 -20.76 -15.47 5.73
N ASP A 30 -20.72 -16.64 5.11
CA ASP A 30 -19.89 -17.75 5.54
C ASP A 30 -18.57 -17.77 4.78
N VAL A 31 -17.48 -18.03 5.50
CA VAL A 31 -16.14 -18.23 4.95
C VAL A 31 -15.62 -19.58 5.40
N ALA A 32 -15.26 -20.43 4.44
CA ALA A 32 -14.62 -21.71 4.71
C ALA A 32 -13.15 -21.48 5.08
N THR A 33 -12.75 -21.90 6.27
CA THR A 33 -11.36 -21.80 6.75
C THR A 33 -10.80 -23.19 7.05
N SER A 34 -9.51 -23.28 7.32
CA SER A 34 -8.88 -24.55 7.77
C SER A 34 -9.44 -25.08 9.09
N ASP A 35 -10.08 -24.23 9.90
CA ASP A 35 -10.70 -24.55 11.19
C ASP A 35 -12.25 -24.54 11.10
N GLY A 36 -12.80 -24.91 9.95
CA GLY A 36 -14.23 -24.95 9.70
C GLY A 36 -14.82 -23.64 9.16
N VAL A 37 -16.14 -23.60 9.05
CA VAL A 37 -16.85 -22.42 8.53
C VAL A 37 -16.92 -21.34 9.61
N LYS A 38 -16.48 -20.14 9.29
CA LYS A 38 -16.63 -18.95 10.12
C LYS A 38 -17.68 -18.02 9.52
N ARG A 39 -18.49 -17.41 10.38
CA ARG A 39 -19.51 -16.43 10.00
C ARG A 39 -18.94 -15.06 10.19
N LEU A 40 -18.95 -14.25 9.13
CA LEU A 40 -18.50 -12.86 9.17
C LEU A 40 -19.70 -11.93 9.09
N ARG A 41 -19.73 -10.91 9.96
CA ARG A 41 -20.81 -9.95 10.07
C ARG A 41 -20.34 -8.56 9.66
N TYR A 42 -21.17 -7.81 8.93
CA TYR A 42 -20.94 -6.42 8.59
C TYR A 42 -22.25 -5.62 8.56
N PRO A 43 -22.20 -4.28 8.79
CA PRO A 43 -23.40 -3.45 8.80
C PRO A 43 -23.91 -3.18 7.39
N ARG A 44 -25.22 -3.14 7.25
CA ARG A 44 -25.90 -2.64 6.05
C ARG A 44 -26.14 -1.14 6.19
N LEU A 45 -25.52 -0.35 5.33
CA LEU A 45 -25.60 1.11 5.33
C LEU A 45 -26.38 1.61 4.11
N ASP A 46 -27.01 2.78 4.29
CA ASP A 46 -27.54 3.63 3.22
C ASP A 46 -26.87 5.00 3.26
N GLY A 47 -27.17 5.87 2.29
CA GLY A 47 -26.57 7.20 2.21
C GLY A 47 -26.80 8.05 3.47
N PRO A 48 -28.04 8.17 4.01
CA PRO A 48 -28.31 8.88 5.27
C PRO A 48 -27.50 8.38 6.45
N LYS A 49 -27.37 7.05 6.62
CA LYS A 49 -26.56 6.45 7.69
C LYS A 49 -25.07 6.75 7.53
N VAL A 50 -24.54 6.69 6.30
CA VAL A 50 -23.15 7.10 5.99
C VAL A 50 -22.94 8.58 6.33
N THR A 51 -23.88 9.46 5.95
CA THR A 51 -23.80 10.90 6.27
C THR A 51 -23.82 11.13 7.79
N SER A 52 -24.71 10.44 8.53
CA SER A 52 -24.79 10.53 9.99
C SER A 52 -23.51 10.06 10.66
N LEU A 53 -22.99 8.91 10.25
CA LEU A 53 -21.73 8.34 10.74
C LEU A 53 -20.54 9.28 10.47
N ALA A 54 -20.45 9.84 9.27
CA ALA A 54 -19.41 10.79 8.89
C ALA A 54 -19.42 12.06 9.77
N LYS A 55 -20.62 12.60 10.05
CA LYS A 55 -20.77 13.74 10.97
C LYS A 55 -20.37 13.40 12.40
N GLN A 56 -20.79 12.23 12.88
CA GLN A 56 -20.39 11.75 14.22
C GLN A 56 -18.87 11.67 14.35
N LEU A 57 -18.17 11.12 13.34
CA LEU A 57 -16.71 11.03 13.32
C LEU A 57 -16.04 12.42 13.34
N ALA A 58 -16.54 13.37 12.54
CA ALA A 58 -16.04 14.73 12.55
C ALA A 58 -16.26 15.43 13.91
N ASP A 59 -17.37 15.17 14.58
CA ASP A 59 -17.64 15.68 15.94
C ASP A 59 -16.72 15.08 16.99
N VAL A 60 -16.44 13.77 16.93
CA VAL A 60 -15.46 13.09 17.81
C VAL A 60 -14.07 13.68 17.58
N ARG A 61 -13.67 13.86 16.32
CA ARG A 61 -12.39 14.53 16.01
C ARG A 61 -12.27 15.88 16.67
N ASN A 62 -13.28 16.71 16.56
CA ASN A 62 -13.25 18.09 17.08
C ASN A 62 -13.22 18.14 18.62
N ARG A 63 -13.90 17.21 19.29
CA ARG A 63 -13.96 17.17 20.75
C ARG A 63 -12.80 16.43 21.40
N THR A 64 -12.33 15.34 20.77
CA THR A 64 -11.38 14.40 21.37
C THR A 64 -10.02 14.47 20.68
N LEU A 65 -9.95 14.17 19.40
CA LEU A 65 -8.68 14.04 18.67
C LEU A 65 -7.90 15.37 18.61
N ALA A 66 -8.62 16.47 18.42
CA ALA A 66 -8.01 17.80 18.38
C ALA A 66 -7.29 18.18 19.69
N ALA A 67 -7.78 17.66 20.82
CA ALA A 67 -7.20 17.92 22.14
C ALA A 67 -6.06 16.96 22.52
N MET A 68 -5.97 15.79 21.90
CA MET A 68 -4.87 14.83 22.14
C MET A 68 -3.58 15.38 21.52
N SER A 69 -2.43 15.16 22.20
CA SER A 69 -1.14 15.47 21.58
C SER A 69 -0.81 14.48 20.46
N VAL A 70 -0.01 14.91 19.47
CA VAL A 70 0.49 14.00 18.43
C VAL A 70 1.29 12.84 19.02
N ASN A 71 1.98 13.05 20.12
CA ASN A 71 2.73 12.00 20.82
C ASN A 71 1.79 10.97 21.46
N ASP A 72 0.68 11.38 22.08
CA ASP A 72 -0.30 10.45 22.65
C ASP A 72 -0.92 9.57 21.55
N ILE A 73 -1.30 10.18 20.43
CA ILE A 73 -1.84 9.45 19.26
C ILE A 73 -0.80 8.45 18.72
N LEU A 74 0.45 8.90 18.59
CA LEU A 74 1.55 8.06 18.15
C LEU A 74 1.76 6.85 19.07
N ASP A 75 1.75 7.09 20.38
CA ASP A 75 1.93 6.03 21.38
C ASP A 75 0.78 5.03 21.33
N ILE A 76 -0.47 5.48 21.22
CA ILE A 76 -1.65 4.60 21.06
C ILE A 76 -1.55 3.74 19.78
N VAL A 77 -1.19 4.34 18.65
CA VAL A 77 -1.02 3.61 17.38
C VAL A 77 0.11 2.58 17.47
N ALA A 78 1.23 2.95 18.12
CA ALA A 78 2.36 2.05 18.32
C ALA A 78 2.02 0.89 19.25
N ASP A 79 1.31 1.16 20.35
CA ASP A 79 0.88 0.15 21.31
C ASP A 79 -0.14 -0.82 20.68
N ALA A 80 -1.11 -0.30 19.90
CA ALA A 80 -2.04 -1.14 19.15
C ALA A 80 -1.32 -2.05 18.16
N ALA A 81 -0.32 -1.54 17.44
CA ALA A 81 0.52 -2.34 16.54
C ALA A 81 1.40 -3.36 17.29
N GLN A 82 1.82 -3.03 18.52
CA GLN A 82 2.63 -3.93 19.36
C GLN A 82 1.85 -5.17 19.81
N LEU A 83 0.52 -5.09 19.99
CA LEU A 83 -0.33 -6.25 20.29
C LEU A 83 -0.18 -7.35 19.22
N TRP A 84 0.04 -6.97 17.95
CA TRP A 84 0.23 -7.89 16.83
C TRP A 84 1.60 -8.61 16.84
N ALA A 85 2.51 -8.26 17.74
CA ALA A 85 3.75 -9.00 17.93
C ALA A 85 3.53 -10.29 18.72
N ASP A 86 2.49 -10.32 19.58
CA ASP A 86 2.10 -11.49 20.36
C ASP A 86 1.38 -12.53 19.46
N PRO A 87 1.90 -13.75 19.34
CA PRO A 87 1.22 -14.80 18.57
C PRO A 87 -0.10 -15.27 19.19
N ASP A 88 -0.32 -15.03 20.48
CA ASP A 88 -1.54 -15.40 21.19
C ASP A 88 -2.60 -14.29 21.18
N PHE A 89 -2.31 -13.13 20.60
CA PHE A 89 -3.27 -12.05 20.44
C PHE A 89 -4.45 -12.50 19.58
N GLU A 90 -5.65 -12.44 20.12
CA GLU A 90 -6.85 -13.05 19.50
C GLU A 90 -7.14 -12.50 18.10
N LEU A 91 -7.08 -11.17 17.90
CA LEU A 91 -7.34 -10.57 16.58
C LEU A 91 -6.27 -10.98 15.55
N ARG A 92 -5.02 -11.15 15.98
CA ARG A 92 -3.97 -11.66 15.11
C ARG A 92 -4.25 -13.11 14.69
N ARG A 93 -4.60 -13.99 15.63
CA ARG A 93 -4.94 -15.40 15.34
C ARG A 93 -6.13 -15.52 14.39
N GLN A 94 -7.16 -14.71 14.61
CA GLN A 94 -8.30 -14.63 13.70
C GLN A 94 -7.91 -14.12 12.32
N ALA A 95 -7.06 -13.08 12.23
CA ALA A 95 -6.57 -12.55 10.96
C ALA A 95 -5.72 -13.58 10.19
N GLU A 96 -4.81 -14.28 10.88
CA GLU A 96 -3.98 -15.34 10.28
C GLU A 96 -4.82 -16.55 9.77
N LEU A 97 -6.03 -16.74 10.29
CA LEU A 97 -6.99 -17.75 9.81
C LEU A 97 -7.87 -17.22 8.67
N LEU A 98 -8.40 -16.00 8.80
CA LEU A 98 -9.41 -15.45 7.90
C LEU A 98 -8.80 -14.87 6.61
N ILE A 99 -7.68 -14.17 6.70
CA ILE A 99 -7.07 -13.53 5.53
C ILE A 99 -6.70 -14.57 4.46
N PRO A 100 -6.00 -15.68 4.77
CA PRO A 100 -5.75 -16.74 3.78
C PRO A 100 -7.03 -17.32 3.18
N ALA A 101 -8.06 -17.54 4.00
CA ALA A 101 -9.32 -18.11 3.56
C ALA A 101 -10.09 -17.18 2.59
N ILE A 102 -9.97 -15.87 2.75
CA ILE A 102 -10.66 -14.87 1.93
C ILE A 102 -9.85 -14.54 0.67
N THR A 103 -8.53 -14.33 0.82
CA THR A 103 -7.65 -13.88 -0.26
C THR A 103 -7.06 -15.01 -1.09
N GLY A 104 -7.02 -16.22 -0.53
CA GLY A 104 -6.32 -17.37 -1.10
C GLY A 104 -4.80 -17.36 -0.89
N TYR A 105 -4.24 -16.34 -0.23
CA TYR A 105 -2.81 -16.29 0.06
C TYR A 105 -2.37 -17.43 0.98
N GLU A 106 -1.13 -17.85 0.81
CA GLU A 106 -0.55 -18.91 1.63
C GLU A 106 -0.47 -18.47 3.11
N PRO A 107 -0.93 -19.30 4.09
CA PRO A 107 -1.02 -18.91 5.49
C PRO A 107 0.30 -18.49 6.14
N ASP A 108 1.40 -19.22 5.87
CA ASP A 108 2.71 -18.87 6.42
C ASP A 108 3.26 -17.56 5.86
N MET A 109 2.99 -17.26 4.58
CA MET A 109 3.33 -15.98 3.99
C MET A 109 2.55 -14.85 4.68
N VAL A 110 1.24 -14.99 4.86
CA VAL A 110 0.41 -14.00 5.56
C VAL A 110 0.94 -13.78 6.97
N ARG A 111 1.18 -14.85 7.73
CA ARG A 111 1.71 -14.78 9.10
C ARG A 111 3.05 -14.02 9.20
N ILE A 112 3.96 -14.30 8.28
CA ILE A 112 5.28 -13.67 8.26
C ILE A 112 5.16 -12.18 7.86
N GLU A 113 4.41 -11.90 6.81
CA GLU A 113 4.32 -10.53 6.28
C GLU A 113 3.49 -9.61 7.20
N LEU A 114 2.41 -10.07 7.83
CA LEU A 114 1.71 -9.29 8.86
C LEU A 114 2.64 -8.91 10.00
N LYS A 115 3.41 -9.86 10.54
CA LYS A 115 4.38 -9.59 11.60
C LYS A 115 5.45 -8.57 11.17
N ARG A 116 5.92 -8.65 9.92
CA ARG A 116 6.91 -7.72 9.37
C ARG A 116 6.30 -6.33 9.17
N TYR A 117 5.10 -6.28 8.64
CA TYR A 117 4.40 -5.04 8.36
C TYR A 117 4.13 -4.26 9.65
N MET A 118 3.64 -4.91 10.71
CA MET A 118 3.37 -4.27 12.00
C MET A 118 4.62 -3.66 12.66
N ARG A 119 5.82 -4.12 12.34
CA ARG A 119 7.05 -3.52 12.85
C ARG A 119 7.29 -2.08 12.37
N GLN A 120 6.67 -1.67 11.26
CA GLN A 120 6.77 -0.31 10.73
C GLN A 120 6.04 0.71 11.60
N PHE A 121 5.08 0.27 12.42
CA PHE A 121 4.30 1.10 13.33
C PHE A 121 4.88 1.18 14.75
N ARG A 122 6.13 0.76 14.95
CA ARG A 122 6.83 0.98 16.21
C ARG A 122 7.02 2.48 16.42
N ARG A 123 6.95 2.91 17.69
CA ARG A 123 7.10 4.31 18.08
C ARG A 123 8.26 5.02 17.38
N ARG A 124 9.43 4.40 17.33
CA ARG A 124 10.61 4.96 16.67
C ARG A 124 10.42 5.18 15.16
N GLU A 125 9.75 4.26 14.50
CA GLU A 125 9.53 4.36 13.04
C GLU A 125 8.47 5.42 12.73
N LEU A 126 7.41 5.53 13.54
CA LEU A 126 6.40 6.58 13.41
C LEU A 126 6.96 7.96 13.71
N LEU A 127 7.84 8.11 14.72
CA LEU A 127 8.55 9.36 14.98
C LEU A 127 9.44 9.76 13.79
N ARG A 128 10.21 8.81 13.26
CA ARG A 128 11.04 9.06 12.07
C ARG A 128 10.19 9.52 10.89
N PHE A 129 9.03 8.93 10.71
CA PHE A 129 8.10 9.31 9.67
C PHE A 129 7.58 10.74 9.86
N LEU A 130 7.12 11.11 11.05
CA LEU A 130 6.70 12.47 11.38
C LEU A 130 7.84 13.48 11.18
N ASP A 131 9.03 13.17 11.68
CA ASP A 131 10.20 14.05 11.55
C ASP A 131 10.62 14.23 10.09
N SER A 132 10.57 13.15 9.27
CA SER A 132 10.98 13.22 7.87
C SER A 132 10.06 14.09 7.02
N GLU A 133 8.76 14.12 7.32
CA GLU A 133 7.81 14.92 6.54
C GLU A 133 7.51 16.29 7.17
N ILE A 134 7.35 16.37 8.49
CA ILE A 134 6.92 17.60 9.17
C ILE A 134 8.09 18.37 9.76
N GLY A 135 9.19 17.69 10.10
CA GLY A 135 10.38 18.27 10.73
C GLY A 135 10.18 18.69 12.19
N GLN A 136 9.02 19.22 12.56
CA GLN A 136 8.66 19.58 13.92
C GLN A 136 7.23 19.13 14.22
N PRO A 137 7.03 17.87 14.67
CA PRO A 137 5.69 17.29 14.88
C PRO A 137 4.79 18.08 15.85
N SER A 138 5.36 18.79 16.82
CA SER A 138 4.59 19.65 17.73
C SER A 138 3.83 20.80 17.05
N MET A 139 4.12 21.10 15.78
CA MET A 139 3.31 22.02 14.96
C MET A 139 1.89 21.47 14.68
N LEU A 140 1.64 20.19 14.89
CA LEU A 140 0.30 19.61 14.86
C LEU A 140 -0.51 19.91 16.13
N ASP A 141 0.16 20.27 17.22
CA ASP A 141 -0.45 20.55 18.51
C ASP A 141 -0.66 22.05 18.75
N GLU A 142 0.36 22.86 18.45
CA GLU A 142 0.40 24.27 18.79
C GLU A 142 1.20 25.10 17.75
N PHE A 143 1.07 26.41 17.82
CA PHE A 143 1.91 27.32 17.04
C PHE A 143 3.36 27.23 17.49
N ARG A 144 4.28 27.03 16.55
CA ARG A 144 5.72 26.96 16.77
C ARG A 144 6.46 27.97 15.90
N PRO A 145 7.57 28.52 16.38
CA PRO A 145 8.39 29.43 15.58
C PRO A 145 8.78 28.81 14.24
N ASN A 146 8.63 29.55 13.18
CA ASN A 146 9.03 29.15 11.84
C ASN A 146 10.30 29.89 11.36
N LYS A 147 10.89 29.44 10.25
CA LYS A 147 12.12 30.02 9.71
C LYS A 147 11.94 31.43 9.15
N ALA A 148 10.71 31.87 8.86
CA ALA A 148 10.40 33.22 8.39
C ALA A 148 10.30 34.24 9.52
N GLY A 149 10.42 33.81 10.79
CA GLY A 149 10.41 34.67 11.96
C GLY A 149 9.02 34.93 12.54
N GLY A 150 8.02 34.17 12.15
CA GLY A 150 6.68 34.10 12.76
C GLY A 150 6.45 32.74 13.38
N TYR A 151 5.18 32.32 13.44
CA TYR A 151 4.76 31.03 13.98
C TYR A 151 3.92 30.29 12.94
N SER A 152 4.02 28.98 12.94
CA SER A 152 3.18 28.13 12.09
C SER A 152 2.56 27.00 12.90
N LYS A 153 1.36 26.58 12.51
CA LYS A 153 0.64 25.39 12.99
C LYS A 153 0.10 24.63 11.79
N TYR A 154 0.14 23.30 11.88
CA TYR A 154 -0.50 22.44 10.90
C TYR A 154 -1.85 21.93 11.41
N VAL A 155 -2.84 21.93 10.52
CA VAL A 155 -4.21 21.48 10.82
C VAL A 155 -4.58 20.38 9.83
N GLY A 156 -4.83 19.18 10.33
CA GLY A 156 -5.31 18.05 9.55
C GLY A 156 -6.82 18.12 9.25
N PRO A 157 -7.32 17.29 8.34
CA PRO A 157 -8.72 17.18 8.00
C PRO A 157 -9.54 16.76 9.22
N ALA A 158 -10.78 17.26 9.35
CA ALA A 158 -11.66 16.77 10.42
C ALA A 158 -12.12 15.35 10.11
N LEU A 159 -12.42 15.05 8.86
CA LEU A 159 -12.77 13.72 8.40
C LEU A 159 -12.05 13.37 7.09
N THR A 160 -11.44 12.19 7.04
CA THR A 160 -10.89 11.60 5.82
C THR A 160 -11.72 10.40 5.39
N TYR A 161 -12.24 10.43 4.17
CA TYR A 161 -12.81 9.25 3.54
C TYR A 161 -11.70 8.42 2.89
N GLN A 162 -11.62 7.14 3.23
CA GLN A 162 -10.56 6.24 2.75
C GLN A 162 -11.15 5.04 2.03
N VAL A 163 -10.74 4.79 0.80
CA VAL A 163 -11.05 3.58 0.04
C VAL A 163 -9.86 2.66 0.10
N PHE A 164 -9.97 1.56 0.82
CA PHE A 164 -8.88 0.61 1.01
C PHE A 164 -8.77 -0.39 -0.13
N SER A 165 -7.53 -0.73 -0.51
CA SER A 165 -7.25 -1.88 -1.37
C SER A 165 -7.31 -3.18 -0.60
N SER A 166 -7.38 -4.30 -1.32
CA SER A 166 -7.43 -5.65 -0.74
C SER A 166 -6.23 -6.52 -1.10
N ASN A 167 -5.33 -6.02 -1.94
CA ASN A 167 -4.20 -6.79 -2.47
C ASN A 167 -3.05 -6.98 -1.47
N VAL A 168 -2.86 -6.04 -0.53
CA VAL A 168 -1.88 -6.15 0.55
C VAL A 168 -2.56 -5.80 1.87
N PRO A 169 -2.80 -6.76 2.77
CA PRO A 169 -3.59 -6.56 3.99
C PRO A 169 -3.08 -5.44 4.91
N GLY A 170 -1.79 -5.13 4.88
CA GLY A 170 -1.19 -4.09 5.72
C GLY A 170 -1.45 -2.64 5.25
N ILE A 171 -1.70 -2.40 3.96
CA ILE A 171 -1.85 -1.04 3.42
C ILE A 171 -2.95 -0.22 4.10
N PRO A 172 -4.15 -0.76 4.42
CA PRO A 172 -5.15 -0.01 5.17
C PRO A 172 -4.65 0.51 6.51
N VAL A 173 -3.85 -0.28 7.23
CA VAL A 173 -3.25 0.13 8.52
C VAL A 173 -2.36 1.36 8.36
N TRP A 174 -1.56 1.40 7.29
CA TRP A 174 -0.72 2.55 6.97
C TRP A 174 -1.55 3.80 6.71
N SER A 175 -2.59 3.68 5.86
CA SER A 175 -3.51 4.79 5.55
C SER A 175 -4.22 5.32 6.80
N MET A 176 -4.67 4.43 7.68
CA MET A 176 -5.29 4.80 8.95
C MET A 176 -4.30 5.52 9.87
N ALA A 177 -3.08 4.99 10.03
CA ALA A 177 -2.04 5.60 10.87
C ALA A 177 -1.67 7.02 10.38
N MET A 178 -1.50 7.22 9.08
CA MET A 178 -1.23 8.56 8.50
C MET A 178 -2.30 9.57 8.90
N THR A 179 -3.57 9.21 8.75
CA THR A 179 -4.68 10.10 9.08
C THR A 179 -4.78 10.40 10.58
N LEU A 180 -4.61 9.40 11.43
CA LEU A 180 -4.62 9.59 12.88
C LEU A 180 -3.47 10.51 13.35
N LEU A 181 -2.25 10.33 12.81
CA LEU A 181 -1.09 11.14 13.16
C LEU A 181 -1.26 12.63 12.80
N VAL A 182 -2.06 12.95 11.79
CA VAL A 182 -2.44 14.34 11.48
C VAL A 182 -3.75 14.77 12.16
N LYS A 183 -4.19 14.02 13.17
CA LYS A 183 -5.41 14.28 13.96
C LYS A 183 -6.70 14.31 13.13
N GLY A 184 -6.78 13.47 12.10
CA GLY A 184 -7.98 13.27 11.27
C GLY A 184 -8.81 12.08 11.73
N ALA A 185 -10.14 12.19 11.73
CA ALA A 185 -11.03 11.05 11.86
C ALA A 185 -11.11 10.28 10.55
N ILE A 186 -11.53 9.02 10.61
CA ILE A 186 -11.50 8.09 9.49
C ILE A 186 -12.88 7.50 9.23
N LEU A 187 -13.37 7.66 8.01
CA LEU A 187 -14.41 6.82 7.43
C LEU A 187 -13.77 5.90 6.39
N GLY A 188 -13.41 4.68 6.78
CA GLY A 188 -12.74 3.70 5.94
C GLY A 188 -13.74 2.76 5.26
N LYS A 189 -13.73 2.73 3.94
CA LYS A 189 -14.44 1.74 3.13
C LYS A 189 -13.51 0.57 2.84
N SER A 190 -13.76 -0.59 3.43
CA SER A 190 -13.03 -1.82 3.14
C SER A 190 -13.63 -2.58 1.94
N SER A 191 -12.82 -3.45 1.35
CA SER A 191 -13.25 -4.39 0.30
C SER A 191 -13.77 -5.68 0.93
N PHE A 192 -14.77 -6.32 0.32
CA PHE A 192 -15.16 -7.69 0.69
C PHE A 192 -14.06 -8.72 0.39
N SER A 193 -13.10 -8.40 -0.48
CA SER A 193 -11.96 -9.28 -0.77
C SER A 193 -10.88 -9.27 0.31
N GLU A 194 -10.86 -8.31 1.22
CA GLU A 194 -10.08 -8.29 2.46
C GLU A 194 -10.65 -7.22 3.41
N PRO A 195 -11.68 -7.54 4.21
CA PRO A 195 -12.27 -6.63 5.18
C PRO A 195 -11.64 -6.75 6.58
N VAL A 196 -10.82 -7.78 6.81
CA VAL A 196 -10.39 -8.22 8.14
C VAL A 196 -9.38 -7.24 8.74
N MET A 197 -8.30 -6.97 8.02
CA MET A 197 -7.16 -6.23 8.57
C MET A 197 -7.51 -4.80 9.01
N PRO A 198 -8.21 -3.97 8.21
CA PRO A 198 -8.54 -2.62 8.66
C PRO A 198 -9.52 -2.61 9.83
N ALA A 199 -10.50 -3.53 9.87
CA ALA A 199 -11.44 -3.65 10.97
C ALA A 199 -10.75 -4.10 12.27
N PHE A 200 -9.87 -5.09 12.18
CA PHE A 200 -9.17 -5.62 13.35
C PHE A 200 -8.11 -4.65 13.88
N PHE A 201 -7.47 -3.89 13.02
CA PHE A 201 -6.56 -2.85 13.48
C PHE A 201 -7.31 -1.72 14.21
N ALA A 202 -8.46 -1.27 13.71
CA ALA A 202 -9.32 -0.32 14.43
C ALA A 202 -9.75 -0.84 15.80
N ARG A 203 -10.12 -2.13 15.89
CA ARG A 203 -10.44 -2.80 17.18
C ARG A 203 -9.22 -2.93 18.08
N SER A 204 -8.01 -3.10 17.54
CA SER A 204 -6.77 -3.08 18.35
C SER A 204 -6.53 -1.70 18.96
N ILE A 205 -6.83 -0.63 18.22
CA ILE A 205 -6.81 0.73 18.77
C ILE A 205 -7.84 0.88 19.91
N ALA A 206 -9.06 0.34 19.73
CA ALA A 206 -10.10 0.39 20.77
C ALA A 206 -9.70 -0.33 22.07
N MET A 207 -8.88 -1.37 21.99
CA MET A 207 -8.35 -2.07 23.15
C MET A 207 -7.30 -1.25 23.94
N VAL A 208 -6.61 -0.33 23.27
CA VAL A 208 -5.61 0.56 23.86
C VAL A 208 -6.27 1.86 24.31
N ASN A 209 -7.10 2.47 23.48
CA ASN A 209 -7.77 3.74 23.75
C ASN A 209 -9.10 3.83 22.99
N SER A 210 -10.20 3.76 23.73
CA SER A 210 -11.55 3.81 23.17
C SER A 210 -11.88 5.16 22.54
N ASP A 211 -11.39 6.26 23.11
CA ASP A 211 -11.68 7.61 22.65
C ASP A 211 -11.04 7.88 21.27
N LEU A 212 -9.83 7.37 21.04
CA LEU A 212 -9.21 7.43 19.72
C LEU A 212 -9.95 6.52 18.73
N ALA A 213 -10.40 5.35 19.14
CA ALA A 213 -11.13 4.42 18.31
C ALA A 213 -12.50 4.96 17.87
N ASP A 214 -13.14 5.79 18.69
CA ASP A 214 -14.39 6.47 18.33
C ASP A 214 -14.23 7.49 17.17
N ALA A 215 -13.00 7.86 16.81
CA ALA A 215 -12.70 8.63 15.61
C ALA A 215 -12.53 7.77 14.36
N ILE A 216 -12.80 6.46 14.44
CA ILE A 216 -12.62 5.52 13.34
C ILE A 216 -13.92 4.79 13.07
N ALA A 217 -14.35 4.76 11.80
CA ALA A 217 -15.29 3.78 11.29
C ALA A 217 -14.64 3.03 10.11
N VAL A 218 -14.73 1.72 10.13
CA VAL A 218 -14.31 0.84 9.03
C VAL A 218 -15.49 -0.06 8.66
N VAL A 219 -15.98 0.07 7.44
CA VAL A 219 -17.16 -0.66 6.97
C VAL A 219 -16.97 -1.17 5.55
N PRO A 220 -17.32 -2.43 5.26
CA PRO A 220 -17.30 -2.95 3.91
C PRO A 220 -18.59 -2.56 3.18
N TRP A 221 -18.43 -2.09 1.94
CA TRP A 221 -19.50 -2.04 0.96
C TRP A 221 -19.00 -2.27 -0.45
N LYS A 222 -19.92 -2.65 -1.34
CA LYS A 222 -19.59 -2.95 -2.73
C LYS A 222 -19.12 -1.67 -3.46
N GLY A 223 -17.99 -1.77 -4.16
CA GLY A 223 -17.52 -0.69 -5.03
C GLY A 223 -18.55 -0.33 -6.08
N GLY A 224 -18.66 0.97 -6.41
CA GLY A 224 -19.68 1.49 -7.32
C GLY A 224 -21.06 1.70 -6.68
N SER A 225 -21.20 1.57 -5.36
CA SER A 225 -22.38 2.00 -4.59
C SER A 225 -22.40 3.54 -4.53
N GLN A 226 -22.84 4.16 -5.63
CA GLN A 226 -22.71 5.59 -5.88
C GLN A 226 -23.28 6.42 -4.71
N GLN A 227 -24.45 6.06 -4.19
CA GLN A 227 -25.09 6.78 -3.09
C GLN A 227 -24.24 6.79 -1.82
N LEU A 228 -23.58 5.67 -1.46
CA LEU A 228 -22.74 5.58 -0.28
C LEU A 228 -21.44 6.37 -0.47
N GLU A 229 -20.83 6.25 -1.65
CA GLU A 229 -19.60 6.97 -2.00
C GLU A 229 -19.83 8.47 -2.01
N ASP A 230 -20.90 8.95 -2.67
CA ASP A 230 -21.24 10.37 -2.74
C ASP A 230 -21.50 10.93 -1.33
N SER A 231 -22.28 10.21 -0.50
CA SER A 231 -22.53 10.60 0.89
C SER A 231 -21.25 10.71 1.74
N ALA A 232 -20.28 9.83 1.52
CA ALA A 232 -18.99 9.86 2.22
C ALA A 232 -18.13 11.04 1.74
N ILE A 233 -18.03 11.25 0.43
CA ILE A 233 -17.22 12.31 -0.19
C ILE A 233 -17.75 13.70 0.16
N ASP A 234 -19.07 13.88 0.20
CA ASP A 234 -19.71 15.17 0.50
C ASP A 234 -19.30 15.70 1.88
N VAL A 235 -19.25 14.83 2.90
CA VAL A 235 -18.93 15.23 4.28
C VAL A 235 -17.42 15.27 4.53
N ALA A 236 -16.62 14.44 3.86
CA ALA A 236 -15.18 14.35 4.08
C ALA A 236 -14.46 15.65 3.69
N ASP A 237 -13.43 16.02 4.46
CA ASP A 237 -12.50 17.13 4.16
C ASP A 237 -11.36 16.70 3.25
N ALA A 238 -11.00 15.43 3.28
CA ALA A 238 -9.96 14.82 2.44
C ALA A 238 -10.37 13.42 2.01
N VAL A 239 -9.82 12.96 0.88
CA VAL A 239 -10.07 11.61 0.35
C VAL A 239 -8.75 10.92 0.07
N ILE A 240 -8.62 9.66 0.51
CA ILE A 240 -7.52 8.78 0.16
C ILE A 240 -8.09 7.55 -0.54
N VAL A 241 -7.62 7.26 -1.75
CA VAL A 241 -8.15 6.13 -2.52
C VAL A 241 -7.03 5.23 -3.03
N TYR A 242 -7.09 3.96 -2.64
CA TYR A 242 -6.28 2.88 -3.18
C TYR A 242 -7.13 2.02 -4.10
N GLY A 243 -6.68 1.78 -5.33
CA GLY A 243 -7.45 0.95 -6.24
C GLY A 243 -6.91 0.95 -7.67
N SER A 244 -7.70 0.41 -8.60
CA SER A 244 -7.35 0.48 -10.03
C SER A 244 -7.29 1.92 -10.51
N SER A 245 -6.57 2.17 -11.61
CA SER A 245 -6.53 3.49 -12.25
C SER A 245 -7.93 4.01 -12.63
N GLN A 246 -8.88 3.11 -12.90
CA GLN A 246 -10.27 3.48 -13.15
C GLN A 246 -10.97 3.94 -11.86
N THR A 247 -10.79 3.21 -10.75
CA THR A 247 -11.37 3.56 -9.45
C THR A 247 -10.84 4.90 -8.95
N THR A 248 -9.51 5.11 -9.00
CA THR A 248 -8.89 6.36 -8.54
C THR A 248 -9.37 7.56 -9.36
N LYS A 249 -9.45 7.45 -10.69
CA LYS A 249 -9.99 8.51 -11.56
C LYS A 249 -11.45 8.80 -11.29
N LEU A 250 -12.28 7.77 -11.07
CA LEU A 250 -13.71 7.92 -10.82
C LEU A 250 -13.95 8.65 -9.48
N ILE A 251 -13.26 8.24 -8.42
CA ILE A 251 -13.37 8.90 -7.10
C ILE A 251 -12.83 10.33 -7.17
N ALA A 252 -11.62 10.53 -7.72
CA ALA A 252 -11.03 11.86 -7.85
C ALA A 252 -11.92 12.84 -8.65
N GLY A 253 -12.61 12.35 -9.67
CA GLY A 253 -13.57 13.15 -10.45
C GLY A 253 -14.81 13.61 -9.67
N LYS A 254 -15.11 13.00 -8.52
CA LYS A 254 -16.21 13.37 -7.62
C LYS A 254 -15.78 14.32 -6.50
N VAL A 255 -14.48 14.39 -6.21
CA VAL A 255 -13.94 15.21 -5.12
C VAL A 255 -13.84 16.67 -5.57
N ALA A 256 -14.37 17.59 -4.79
CA ALA A 256 -14.25 19.02 -5.07
C ALA A 256 -12.78 19.46 -5.05
N GLY A 257 -12.36 20.30 -6.00
CA GLY A 257 -10.95 20.69 -6.16
C GLY A 257 -10.32 21.43 -4.96
N SER A 258 -11.12 21.85 -3.98
CA SER A 258 -10.64 22.43 -2.72
C SER A 258 -10.29 21.40 -1.64
N LYS A 259 -10.65 20.11 -1.85
CA LYS A 259 -10.38 19.03 -0.89
C LYS A 259 -9.15 18.25 -1.34
N PRO A 260 -8.18 17.96 -0.45
CA PRO A 260 -7.09 17.03 -0.75
C PRO A 260 -7.63 15.66 -1.21
N CYS A 261 -7.05 15.14 -2.30
CA CYS A 261 -7.40 13.83 -2.83
C CYS A 261 -6.12 13.07 -3.19
N LEU A 262 -5.74 12.11 -2.34
CA LEU A 262 -4.57 11.25 -2.55
C LEU A 262 -5.01 9.96 -3.25
N GLY A 263 -4.65 9.81 -4.52
CA GLY A 263 -5.02 8.66 -5.34
C GLY A 263 -3.84 7.75 -5.64
N TYR A 264 -3.88 6.52 -5.14
CA TYR A 264 -2.86 5.49 -5.35
C TYR A 264 -3.40 4.43 -6.32
N GLY A 265 -3.04 4.60 -7.58
CA GLY A 265 -3.48 3.75 -8.69
C GLY A 265 -2.56 2.57 -8.97
N ALA A 266 -2.88 1.82 -10.03
CA ALA A 266 -2.01 0.76 -10.50
C ALA A 266 -0.66 1.31 -10.98
N LYS A 267 0.42 0.62 -10.60
CA LYS A 267 1.81 0.94 -10.96
C LYS A 267 2.53 -0.28 -11.51
N VAL A 268 3.66 -0.04 -12.15
CA VAL A 268 4.54 -1.07 -12.68
C VAL A 268 5.86 -1.00 -11.91
N GLY A 269 6.11 -2.02 -11.09
CA GLY A 269 7.40 -2.21 -10.44
C GLY A 269 8.44 -2.76 -11.41
N LEU A 270 9.69 -2.33 -11.28
CA LEU A 270 10.81 -2.73 -12.11
C LEU A 270 11.96 -3.27 -11.25
N ALA A 271 12.81 -4.10 -11.85
CA ALA A 271 14.10 -4.46 -11.25
C ALA A 271 15.23 -4.25 -12.27
N PHE A 272 16.39 -3.79 -11.81
CA PHE A 272 17.58 -3.53 -12.62
C PHE A 272 18.78 -4.29 -12.04
N ILE A 273 19.35 -5.20 -12.81
CA ILE A 273 20.47 -6.04 -12.41
C ILE A 273 21.69 -5.72 -13.27
N GLY A 274 22.70 -5.10 -12.67
CA GLY A 274 23.98 -4.84 -13.30
C GLY A 274 24.82 -6.12 -13.42
N ARG A 275 25.70 -6.16 -14.43
CA ARG A 275 26.59 -7.31 -14.69
C ARG A 275 27.47 -7.68 -13.50
N GLU A 276 27.82 -6.71 -12.66
CA GLU A 276 28.58 -6.90 -11.43
C GLU A 276 27.85 -7.68 -10.34
N ALA A 277 26.51 -7.69 -10.34
CA ALA A 277 25.71 -8.48 -9.42
C ALA A 277 25.54 -9.95 -9.85
N LEU A 278 26.03 -10.28 -11.04
CA LEU A 278 25.94 -11.64 -11.62
C LEU A 278 27.25 -12.41 -11.56
N ARG A 279 28.19 -12.00 -10.71
CA ARG A 279 29.44 -12.75 -10.46
C ARG A 279 29.15 -14.08 -9.77
N PRO A 280 30.11 -15.06 -9.87
CA PRO A 280 29.94 -16.41 -9.29
C PRO A 280 29.61 -16.43 -7.80
N ASP A 281 30.04 -15.42 -7.04
CA ASP A 281 29.82 -15.26 -5.59
C ASP A 281 28.54 -14.53 -5.21
N THR A 282 27.86 -13.86 -6.17
CA THR A 282 26.71 -12.99 -5.88
C THR A 282 25.42 -13.35 -6.62
N TYR A 283 25.50 -14.00 -7.79
CA TYR A 283 24.32 -14.22 -8.64
C TYR A 283 23.19 -14.99 -7.95
N ALA A 284 23.55 -15.99 -7.12
CA ALA A 284 22.55 -16.83 -6.47
C ALA A 284 21.70 -16.03 -5.49
N ASP A 285 22.31 -15.15 -4.68
CA ASP A 285 21.60 -14.26 -3.77
C ASP A 285 20.77 -13.22 -4.56
N THR A 286 21.33 -12.66 -5.64
CA THR A 286 20.63 -11.70 -6.51
C THR A 286 19.35 -12.29 -7.09
N VAL A 287 19.44 -13.48 -7.71
CA VAL A 287 18.27 -14.18 -8.31
C VAL A 287 17.26 -14.59 -7.24
N HIS A 288 17.72 -15.06 -6.08
CA HIS A 288 16.86 -15.40 -4.96
C HIS A 288 16.06 -14.18 -4.48
N ARG A 289 16.69 -13.02 -4.32
CA ARG A 289 16.02 -11.78 -3.89
C ARG A 289 14.95 -11.33 -4.87
N VAL A 290 15.22 -11.39 -6.17
CA VAL A 290 14.20 -11.09 -7.20
C VAL A 290 13.01 -12.05 -7.09
N ALA A 291 13.28 -13.35 -6.92
CA ALA A 291 12.22 -14.34 -6.76
C ALA A 291 11.36 -14.10 -5.50
N VAL A 292 11.97 -13.62 -4.40
CA VAL A 292 11.24 -13.23 -3.19
C VAL A 292 10.32 -12.04 -3.47
N ASP A 293 10.80 -10.99 -4.15
CA ASP A 293 10.00 -9.81 -4.51
C ASP A 293 8.81 -10.18 -5.44
N ILE A 294 9.00 -11.16 -6.34
CA ILE A 294 7.94 -11.66 -7.22
C ILE A 294 6.94 -12.56 -6.47
N ALA A 295 7.42 -13.40 -5.55
CA ALA A 295 6.58 -14.37 -4.88
C ALA A 295 5.73 -13.77 -3.75
N THR A 296 6.19 -12.69 -3.12
CA THR A 296 5.48 -12.02 -2.02
C THR A 296 4.11 -11.52 -2.50
N TYR A 297 3.06 -11.90 -1.78
CA TYR A 297 1.67 -11.63 -2.16
C TYR A 297 1.34 -11.99 -3.63
N ASP A 298 1.96 -13.05 -4.15
CA ASP A 298 1.76 -13.53 -5.53
C ASP A 298 1.94 -12.43 -6.59
N GLN A 299 2.86 -11.48 -6.35
CA GLN A 299 3.12 -10.31 -7.21
C GLN A 299 1.96 -9.29 -7.26
N GLN A 300 0.97 -9.39 -6.36
CA GLN A 300 -0.19 -8.49 -6.36
C GLN A 300 0.11 -7.10 -5.77
N SER A 301 1.26 -6.93 -5.12
CA SER A 301 1.69 -5.62 -4.63
C SER A 301 2.03 -4.68 -5.79
N CYS A 302 1.63 -3.40 -5.69
CA CYS A 302 2.04 -2.36 -6.64
C CYS A 302 3.55 -2.11 -6.66
N LEU A 303 4.28 -2.60 -5.64
CA LEU A 303 5.73 -2.49 -5.49
C LEU A 303 6.47 -3.66 -6.15
N ALA A 304 5.79 -4.78 -6.44
CA ALA A 304 6.40 -5.99 -6.97
C ALA A 304 6.92 -5.79 -8.41
N PRO A 305 8.07 -6.38 -8.79
CA PRO A 305 8.61 -6.23 -10.12
C PRO A 305 7.78 -7.00 -11.16
N GLN A 306 7.36 -6.32 -12.21
CA GLN A 306 6.71 -6.94 -13.38
C GLN A 306 7.71 -7.16 -14.51
N THR A 307 8.78 -6.34 -14.57
CA THR A 307 9.88 -6.46 -15.53
C THR A 307 11.22 -6.35 -14.81
N VAL A 308 12.13 -7.23 -15.17
CA VAL A 308 13.52 -7.29 -14.70
C VAL A 308 14.44 -7.02 -15.86
N PHE A 309 15.16 -5.90 -15.86
CA PHE A 309 16.21 -5.57 -16.81
C PHE A 309 17.52 -6.20 -16.34
N VAL A 310 18.16 -6.96 -17.20
CA VAL A 310 19.43 -7.66 -16.91
C VAL A 310 20.48 -7.20 -17.89
N GLU A 311 21.55 -6.60 -17.37
CA GLU A 311 22.66 -6.12 -18.20
C GLU A 311 23.47 -7.30 -18.79
N THR A 312 23.77 -7.22 -20.09
CA THR A 312 24.59 -8.23 -20.78
C THR A 312 26.08 -8.12 -20.44
N ASP A 313 26.86 -9.06 -20.95
CA ASP A 313 28.33 -9.12 -20.75
C ASP A 313 28.77 -9.31 -19.29
N GLY A 314 27.88 -9.86 -18.45
CA GLY A 314 28.23 -10.40 -17.13
C GLY A 314 28.76 -11.83 -17.18
N ALA A 315 29.10 -12.39 -16.03
CA ALA A 315 29.52 -13.79 -15.92
C ALA A 315 28.39 -14.78 -16.27
N LEU A 316 27.12 -14.35 -16.15
CA LEU A 316 25.93 -15.05 -16.62
C LEU A 316 25.25 -14.23 -17.72
N THR A 317 24.74 -14.90 -18.72
CA THR A 317 23.84 -14.27 -19.72
C THR A 317 22.49 -13.97 -19.09
N ALA A 318 21.79 -12.96 -19.58
CA ALA A 318 20.44 -12.63 -19.11
C ALA A 318 19.45 -13.81 -19.30
N ARG A 319 19.67 -14.66 -20.30
CA ARG A 319 18.89 -15.88 -20.50
C ARG A 319 19.12 -16.92 -19.41
N GLU A 320 20.39 -17.11 -18.96
CA GLU A 320 20.69 -17.98 -17.82
C GLU A 320 20.10 -17.45 -16.54
N VAL A 321 20.13 -16.11 -16.33
CA VAL A 321 19.44 -15.45 -15.20
C VAL A 321 17.95 -15.74 -15.23
N ALA A 322 17.29 -15.64 -16.40
CA ALA A 322 15.87 -15.97 -16.55
C ALA A 322 15.57 -17.45 -16.21
N GLN A 323 16.43 -18.36 -16.64
CA GLN A 323 16.30 -19.79 -16.31
C GLN A 323 16.48 -20.06 -14.81
N LEU A 324 17.49 -19.45 -14.18
CA LEU A 324 17.75 -19.57 -12.75
C LEU A 324 16.61 -18.96 -11.92
N LEU A 325 16.06 -17.83 -12.36
CA LEU A 325 14.89 -17.20 -11.74
C LEU A 325 13.67 -18.13 -11.78
N GLY A 326 13.47 -18.85 -12.88
CA GLY A 326 12.43 -19.89 -12.96
C GLY A 326 12.64 -21.00 -11.90
N GLY A 327 13.89 -21.44 -11.68
CA GLY A 327 14.23 -22.39 -10.63
C GLY A 327 13.94 -21.87 -9.21
N GLU A 328 14.26 -20.59 -8.95
CA GLU A 328 13.97 -19.96 -7.66
C GLU A 328 12.47 -19.74 -7.45
N LEU A 329 11.72 -19.38 -8.49
CA LEU A 329 10.25 -19.28 -8.41
C LEU A 329 9.60 -20.66 -8.15
N GLU A 330 10.17 -21.74 -8.67
CA GLU A 330 9.75 -23.10 -8.33
C GLU A 330 10.04 -23.40 -6.84
N ASN A 331 11.18 -22.96 -6.30
CA ASN A 331 11.50 -23.09 -4.88
C ASN A 331 10.52 -22.28 -4.01
N GLN A 332 10.19 -21.05 -4.42
CA GLN A 332 9.17 -20.24 -3.75
C GLN A 332 7.78 -20.91 -3.82
N GLN A 333 7.42 -21.50 -4.96
CA GLN A 333 6.16 -22.22 -5.13
C GLN A 333 6.02 -23.42 -4.21
N ARG A 334 7.12 -24.16 -3.97
CA ARG A 334 7.12 -25.29 -3.01
C ARG A 334 6.97 -24.83 -1.57
N LYS A 335 7.58 -23.71 -1.23
CA LYS A 335 7.58 -23.16 0.12
C LYS A 335 6.29 -22.40 0.45
N TYR A 336 5.83 -21.61 -0.49
CA TYR A 336 4.65 -20.77 -0.40
C TYR A 336 3.80 -20.97 -1.66
N PRO A 337 2.96 -21.99 -1.70
CA PRO A 337 2.11 -22.26 -2.86
C PRO A 337 1.27 -21.03 -3.23
N ARG A 338 1.23 -20.71 -4.52
CA ARG A 338 0.45 -19.58 -5.01
C ARG A 338 -1.06 -19.83 -4.83
N SER A 339 -1.80 -18.76 -4.59
CA SER A 339 -3.27 -18.76 -4.53
C SER A 339 -3.92 -19.37 -5.77
N VAL A 340 -5.13 -19.90 -5.61
CA VAL A 340 -5.94 -20.40 -6.72
C VAL A 340 -6.42 -19.22 -7.56
N LEU A 341 -6.17 -19.27 -8.86
CA LEU A 341 -6.56 -18.20 -9.80
C LEU A 341 -7.94 -18.46 -10.40
N SER A 342 -8.58 -17.36 -10.77
CA SER A 342 -9.73 -17.40 -11.67
C SER A 342 -9.34 -17.88 -13.09
N ASP A 343 -10.34 -18.35 -13.84
CA ASP A 343 -10.13 -18.73 -15.25
C ASP A 343 -9.56 -17.57 -16.08
N ALA A 344 -10.01 -16.34 -15.83
CA ALA A 344 -9.54 -15.15 -16.52
C ALA A 344 -8.05 -14.88 -16.29
N GLU A 345 -7.57 -15.03 -15.06
CA GLU A 345 -6.16 -14.87 -14.70
C GLU A 345 -5.31 -15.99 -15.34
N ASN A 346 -5.79 -17.23 -15.28
CA ASN A 346 -5.12 -18.35 -15.94
C ASN A 346 -5.00 -18.13 -17.46
N VAL A 347 -6.06 -17.67 -18.12
CA VAL A 347 -6.05 -17.34 -19.54
C VAL A 347 -5.08 -16.21 -19.85
N ALA A 348 -5.00 -15.17 -19.01
CA ALA A 348 -4.06 -14.06 -19.20
C ALA A 348 -2.60 -14.54 -19.14
N ILE A 349 -2.26 -15.43 -18.20
CA ILE A 349 -0.91 -16.02 -18.09
C ILE A 349 -0.61 -16.89 -19.33
N GLN A 350 -1.54 -17.76 -19.76
CA GLN A 350 -1.34 -18.60 -20.93
C GLN A 350 -1.15 -17.78 -22.21
N ARG A 351 -1.92 -16.71 -22.36
CA ARG A 351 -1.77 -15.78 -23.48
C ARG A 351 -0.38 -15.15 -23.50
N ALA A 352 0.11 -14.64 -22.34
CA ALA A 352 1.44 -14.06 -22.24
C ALA A 352 2.56 -15.07 -22.59
N ARG A 353 2.42 -16.33 -22.16
CA ARG A 353 3.35 -17.41 -22.54
C ARG A 353 3.31 -17.64 -24.06
N THR A 354 2.13 -17.81 -24.63
CA THR A 354 1.95 -18.04 -26.07
C THR A 354 2.52 -16.90 -26.90
N ASP A 355 2.28 -15.64 -26.50
CA ASP A 355 2.82 -14.45 -27.18
C ASP A 355 4.36 -14.44 -27.16
N ALA A 356 5.00 -14.87 -26.07
CA ALA A 356 6.45 -14.98 -25.96
C ALA A 356 7.01 -16.16 -26.79
N GLU A 357 6.33 -17.30 -26.81
CA GLU A 357 6.68 -18.47 -27.64
C GLU A 357 6.57 -18.15 -29.13
N MET A 358 5.52 -17.44 -29.54
CA MET A 358 5.34 -17.00 -30.92
C MET A 358 6.44 -16.05 -31.39
N ARG A 359 6.86 -15.11 -30.53
CA ARG A 359 8.04 -14.25 -30.82
C ARG A 359 9.29 -15.07 -31.07
N ALA A 360 9.55 -16.10 -30.24
CA ALA A 360 10.69 -17.00 -30.41
C ALA A 360 10.61 -17.77 -31.76
N LEU A 361 9.43 -18.30 -32.09
CA LEU A 361 9.21 -19.04 -33.34
C LEU A 361 9.35 -18.15 -34.59
N MET A 362 9.03 -16.87 -34.49
CA MET A 362 9.19 -15.89 -35.57
C MET A 362 10.63 -15.36 -35.68
N GLY A 363 11.59 -15.96 -34.98
CA GLY A 363 13.01 -15.61 -35.04
C GLY A 363 13.44 -14.50 -34.08
N GLY A 364 12.55 -14.04 -33.21
CA GLY A 364 12.90 -13.11 -32.15
C GLY A 364 13.75 -13.81 -31.08
N LYS A 365 14.64 -13.05 -30.44
CA LYS A 365 15.45 -13.53 -29.30
C LYS A 365 14.59 -13.57 -28.03
N ALA A 366 13.74 -14.56 -27.92
CA ALA A 366 12.82 -14.76 -26.80
C ALA A 366 12.83 -16.20 -26.30
N ALA A 367 12.40 -16.43 -25.07
CA ALA A 367 12.21 -17.75 -24.49
C ALA A 367 11.17 -17.69 -23.36
N VAL A 368 10.55 -18.83 -23.07
CA VAL A 368 9.65 -19.01 -21.95
C VAL A 368 10.23 -20.06 -21.00
N PHE A 369 10.37 -19.71 -19.74
CA PHE A 369 10.63 -20.65 -18.64
C PHE A 369 9.40 -20.62 -17.73
N ALA A 370 8.76 -21.77 -17.53
CA ALA A 370 7.48 -21.80 -16.82
C ALA A 370 7.27 -23.15 -16.13
N SER A 371 6.36 -23.16 -15.14
CA SER A 371 5.91 -24.39 -14.50
C SER A 371 5.25 -25.34 -15.51
N GLY A 372 5.61 -26.65 -15.47
CA GLY A 372 5.36 -27.60 -16.56
C GLY A 372 3.88 -27.85 -16.86
N HIS A 373 3.02 -28.07 -15.87
CA HIS A 373 1.61 -28.47 -16.05
C HIS A 373 0.63 -27.50 -15.37
N SER A 374 1.10 -26.30 -15.06
CA SER A 374 0.31 -25.29 -14.34
C SER A 374 0.70 -23.89 -14.77
N THR A 375 0.01 -22.89 -14.24
CA THR A 375 0.36 -21.47 -14.38
C THR A 375 1.03 -20.92 -13.12
N ALA A 376 1.63 -21.77 -12.27
CA ALA A 376 2.16 -21.39 -10.97
C ALA A 376 3.21 -20.29 -11.01
N TRP A 377 4.06 -20.27 -12.03
CA TRP A 377 5.01 -19.19 -12.31
C TRP A 377 5.41 -19.18 -13.78
N SER A 378 5.87 -18.02 -14.26
CA SER A 378 6.37 -17.84 -15.64
C SER A 378 7.46 -16.78 -15.66
N VAL A 379 8.52 -17.03 -16.41
CA VAL A 379 9.56 -16.06 -16.75
C VAL A 379 9.59 -15.91 -18.27
N LEU A 380 9.25 -14.73 -18.75
CA LEU A 380 9.15 -14.38 -20.17
C LEU A 380 10.40 -13.60 -20.56
N TYR A 381 11.36 -14.28 -21.16
CA TYR A 381 12.64 -13.70 -21.58
C TYR A 381 12.55 -13.05 -22.96
N ARG A 382 13.18 -11.88 -23.13
CA ARG A 382 13.45 -11.26 -24.43
C ARG A 382 14.73 -10.43 -24.43
N GLU A 383 15.33 -10.22 -25.60
CA GLU A 383 16.39 -9.23 -25.79
C GLU A 383 15.79 -7.98 -26.45
N LEU A 384 16.28 -6.79 -26.08
CA LEU A 384 16.01 -5.58 -26.84
C LEU A 384 16.89 -5.57 -28.09
N ASP A 385 16.28 -5.39 -29.25
CA ASP A 385 17.04 -5.16 -30.49
C ASP A 385 17.67 -3.76 -30.40
N GLY A 386 18.96 -3.68 -30.18
CA GLY A 386 19.92 -2.60 -29.98
C GLY A 386 19.63 -1.13 -30.38
N SER A 387 18.41 -0.77 -30.67
CA SER A 387 18.00 0.54 -31.17
C SER A 387 17.50 1.52 -30.09
N GLY A 388 17.63 1.20 -28.78
CA GLY A 388 17.12 2.08 -27.72
C GLY A 388 15.61 2.33 -27.88
N ALA A 389 14.87 1.31 -28.33
CA ALA A 389 13.44 1.43 -28.55
C ALA A 389 12.74 1.85 -27.28
N ASP A 390 11.97 2.94 -27.35
CA ASP A 390 11.13 3.37 -26.25
C ASP A 390 10.20 2.22 -25.86
N GLU A 391 10.35 1.72 -24.63
CA GLU A 391 9.44 0.75 -24.05
C GLU A 391 8.09 1.45 -23.81
N ASP A 392 7.01 0.78 -24.13
CA ASP A 392 5.69 1.21 -23.75
C ASP A 392 5.22 0.49 -22.45
N VAL A 393 4.20 1.02 -21.82
CA VAL A 393 3.67 0.46 -20.55
C VAL A 393 3.20 -0.99 -20.75
N ALA A 394 2.62 -1.33 -21.92
CA ALA A 394 2.11 -2.65 -22.18
C ALA A 394 3.23 -3.71 -22.26
N SER A 395 4.41 -3.32 -22.77
CA SER A 395 5.59 -4.20 -22.83
C SER A 395 6.22 -4.48 -21.48
N LEU A 396 6.00 -3.58 -20.48
CA LEU A 396 6.50 -3.71 -19.12
C LEU A 396 5.54 -4.46 -18.21
N MET A 397 4.23 -4.40 -18.50
CA MET A 397 3.22 -5.07 -17.69
C MET A 397 3.29 -6.59 -17.82
N SER A 398 3.00 -7.27 -16.74
CA SER A 398 2.78 -8.71 -16.71
C SER A 398 1.35 -9.02 -16.25
N PRO A 399 0.84 -10.24 -16.48
CA PRO A 399 -0.43 -10.67 -15.91
C PRO A 399 -0.36 -10.91 -14.38
N LEU A 400 0.72 -10.50 -13.71
CA LEU A 400 1.00 -10.74 -12.30
C LEU A 400 1.05 -12.25 -11.97
N ASN A 401 0.69 -12.61 -10.75
CA ASN A 401 0.58 -14.01 -10.34
C ASN A 401 1.86 -14.82 -10.59
N ARG A 402 3.03 -14.24 -10.22
CA ARG A 402 4.38 -14.79 -10.42
C ARG A 402 4.73 -14.98 -11.90
N THR A 403 4.22 -14.08 -12.74
CA THR A 403 4.62 -13.98 -14.15
C THR A 403 5.45 -12.71 -14.34
N VAL A 404 6.69 -12.83 -14.80
CA VAL A 404 7.64 -11.74 -14.89
C VAL A 404 8.32 -11.69 -16.24
N ASN A 405 8.51 -10.48 -16.79
CA ASN A 405 9.34 -10.25 -17.96
C ASN A 405 10.81 -10.13 -17.55
N VAL A 406 11.71 -10.78 -18.28
CA VAL A 406 13.17 -10.60 -18.15
C VAL A 406 13.69 -10.06 -19.47
N VAL A 407 14.28 -8.88 -19.44
CA VAL A 407 14.73 -8.13 -20.61
C VAL A 407 16.24 -7.99 -20.59
N ALA A 408 16.93 -8.58 -21.56
CA ALA A 408 18.36 -8.41 -21.73
C ALA A 408 18.66 -7.03 -22.36
N VAL A 409 19.56 -6.27 -21.74
CA VAL A 409 19.93 -4.92 -22.18
C VAL A 409 21.45 -4.77 -22.20
N PRO A 410 22.04 -4.06 -23.17
CA PRO A 410 23.48 -3.82 -23.20
C PRO A 410 23.96 -2.90 -22.10
N ASP A 411 23.12 -1.91 -21.73
CA ASP A 411 23.39 -0.89 -20.72
C ASP A 411 22.14 -0.53 -19.94
N LEU A 412 22.23 -0.44 -18.61
CA LEU A 412 21.10 -0.12 -17.74
C LEU A 412 20.65 1.34 -17.82
N LEU A 413 21.56 2.28 -18.10
CA LEU A 413 21.23 3.70 -18.26
C LEU A 413 20.41 3.91 -19.51
N ASP A 414 20.79 3.26 -20.62
CA ASP A 414 20.05 3.35 -21.88
C ASP A 414 18.67 2.68 -21.75
N ALA A 415 18.58 1.55 -21.05
CA ALA A 415 17.31 0.92 -20.73
C ALA A 415 16.42 1.85 -19.88
N ALA A 416 16.98 2.53 -18.87
CA ALA A 416 16.23 3.48 -18.04
C ALA A 416 15.73 4.67 -18.87
N ARG A 417 16.54 5.24 -19.76
CA ARG A 417 16.13 6.34 -20.65
C ARG A 417 14.98 5.96 -21.58
N GLY A 418 14.96 4.70 -22.05
CA GLY A 418 13.88 4.16 -22.88
C GLY A 418 12.52 4.06 -22.18
N LEU A 419 12.43 4.34 -20.87
CA LEU A 419 11.18 4.32 -20.10
C LEU A 419 10.43 5.65 -20.06
N THR A 420 10.85 6.66 -20.80
CA THR A 420 10.27 8.02 -20.77
C THR A 420 8.76 8.04 -21.03
N SER A 421 8.26 7.20 -21.94
CA SER A 421 6.83 7.07 -22.26
C SER A 421 6.02 6.42 -21.14
N CYS A 422 6.67 5.74 -20.20
CA CYS A 422 6.05 5.05 -19.06
C CYS A 422 5.89 5.94 -17.81
N ARG A 423 6.36 7.19 -17.86
CA ARG A 423 6.23 8.14 -16.76
C ARG A 423 4.78 8.20 -16.25
N GLY A 424 4.58 8.17 -14.94
CA GLY A 424 3.25 8.13 -14.31
C GLY A 424 2.74 6.72 -14.01
N TRP A 425 3.29 5.70 -14.65
CA TRP A 425 3.05 4.29 -14.32
C TRP A 425 4.15 3.70 -13.44
N LEU A 426 5.35 4.30 -13.47
CA LEU A 426 6.51 3.84 -12.70
C LEU A 426 6.43 4.32 -11.25
N GLN A 427 6.90 3.47 -10.33
CA GLN A 427 6.92 3.78 -8.91
C GLN A 427 8.20 3.24 -8.27
N SER A 428 8.31 1.92 -8.11
CA SER A 428 9.40 1.26 -7.40
C SER A 428 10.34 0.54 -8.35
N CYS A 429 11.63 0.66 -8.07
CA CYS A 429 12.67 -0.05 -8.77
C CYS A 429 13.61 -0.75 -7.77
N GLY A 430 13.66 -2.08 -7.85
CA GLY A 430 14.67 -2.89 -7.16
C GLY A 430 15.99 -2.83 -7.93
N VAL A 431 17.11 -2.58 -7.26
CA VAL A 431 18.40 -2.47 -7.94
C VAL A 431 19.45 -3.38 -7.33
N ALA A 432 20.28 -3.96 -8.19
CA ALA A 432 21.52 -4.64 -7.83
C ALA A 432 22.62 -4.17 -8.78
N VAL A 433 23.30 -3.10 -8.40
CA VAL A 433 24.38 -2.47 -9.16
C VAL A 433 25.54 -2.11 -8.23
N ASP A 434 26.71 -1.89 -8.80
CA ASP A 434 27.84 -1.36 -8.04
C ASP A 434 27.53 0.03 -7.48
N SER A 435 28.03 0.31 -6.27
CA SER A 435 27.77 1.59 -5.57
C SER A 435 28.20 2.82 -6.37
N THR A 436 29.22 2.70 -7.23
CA THR A 436 29.73 3.78 -8.09
C THR A 436 28.75 4.12 -9.22
N ARG A 437 27.88 3.18 -9.63
CA ARG A 437 26.88 3.35 -10.68
C ARG A 437 25.51 3.74 -10.14
N LEU A 438 25.27 3.49 -8.84
CA LEU A 438 23.94 3.59 -8.23
C LEU A 438 23.29 4.97 -8.45
N PHE A 439 24.00 6.05 -8.12
CA PHE A 439 23.41 7.38 -8.19
C PHE A 439 23.20 7.86 -9.64
N GLY A 440 24.09 7.52 -10.58
CA GLY A 440 23.86 7.80 -11.99
C GLY A 440 22.65 7.09 -12.57
N LEU A 441 22.42 5.82 -12.17
CA LEU A 441 21.21 5.09 -12.53
C LEU A 441 19.98 5.68 -11.83
N ALA A 442 20.11 6.06 -10.55
CA ALA A 442 19.01 6.64 -9.78
C ALA A 442 18.53 7.98 -10.37
N ASP A 443 19.45 8.84 -10.80
CA ASP A 443 19.13 10.11 -11.45
C ASP A 443 18.33 9.87 -12.75
N THR A 444 18.80 8.93 -13.59
CA THR A 444 18.09 8.56 -14.83
C THR A 444 16.70 7.97 -14.56
N LEU A 445 16.59 7.09 -13.57
CA LEU A 445 15.31 6.49 -13.17
C LEU A 445 14.34 7.55 -12.61
N ALA A 446 14.84 8.52 -11.85
CA ALA A 446 14.03 9.63 -11.33
C ALA A 446 13.48 10.51 -12.48
N GLU A 447 14.29 10.81 -13.50
CA GLU A 447 13.86 11.57 -14.68
C GLU A 447 12.70 10.89 -15.43
N VAL A 448 12.65 9.55 -15.48
CA VAL A 448 11.56 8.81 -16.11
C VAL A 448 10.39 8.51 -15.19
N GLY A 449 10.43 8.96 -13.92
CA GLY A 449 9.29 8.93 -13.01
C GLY A 449 9.31 7.82 -11.94
N VAL A 450 10.42 7.09 -11.80
CA VAL A 450 10.63 6.21 -10.64
C VAL A 450 10.84 7.08 -9.41
N ASN A 451 10.10 6.81 -8.34
CA ASN A 451 10.17 7.61 -7.10
C ASN A 451 10.65 6.80 -5.88
N ARG A 452 10.90 5.51 -6.06
CA ARG A 452 11.49 4.67 -5.01
C ARG A 452 12.51 3.71 -5.62
N ILE A 453 13.75 3.77 -5.12
CA ILE A 453 14.83 2.84 -5.47
C ILE A 453 15.22 2.08 -4.21
N CYS A 454 15.26 0.77 -4.27
CA CYS A 454 15.50 -0.09 -3.11
C CYS A 454 16.33 -1.32 -3.47
N PRO A 455 16.93 -2.02 -2.49
CA PRO A 455 17.58 -3.29 -2.74
C PRO A 455 16.58 -4.34 -3.23
N LEU A 456 17.02 -5.27 -4.07
CA LEU A 456 16.27 -6.48 -4.40
C LEU A 456 16.00 -7.31 -3.12
N GLY A 457 14.83 -7.94 -3.05
CA GLY A 457 14.33 -8.67 -1.88
C GLY A 457 13.67 -7.78 -0.83
N GLU A 458 13.63 -6.45 -1.06
CA GLU A 458 12.97 -5.46 -0.20
C GLU A 458 11.94 -4.60 -0.94
N MET A 459 11.50 -5.01 -2.13
CA MET A 459 10.58 -4.19 -2.91
C MET A 459 9.22 -4.03 -2.21
N ASP A 460 8.67 -5.10 -1.63
CA ASP A 460 7.41 -5.05 -0.86
C ASP A 460 7.56 -4.50 0.57
N ARG A 461 8.74 -3.99 0.92
CA ARG A 461 9.08 -3.53 2.27
C ARG A 461 9.47 -2.06 2.28
N ALA A 462 8.56 -1.22 1.83
CA ALA A 462 8.75 0.22 1.93
C ALA A 462 8.99 0.62 3.39
N LYS A 463 10.01 1.44 3.64
CA LYS A 463 10.36 1.90 5.00
C LYS A 463 9.48 3.08 5.38
N SER A 464 9.21 3.22 6.69
CA SER A 464 8.50 4.40 7.21
C SER A 464 9.19 5.68 6.74
N GLY A 465 8.40 6.62 6.20
CA GLY A 465 8.90 7.87 5.64
C GLY A 465 9.18 7.86 4.14
N TRP A 466 8.96 6.73 3.43
CA TRP A 466 9.03 6.77 1.97
C TRP A 466 7.85 7.55 1.38
N HIS A 467 8.11 8.28 0.30
CA HIS A 467 7.12 9.08 -0.38
C HIS A 467 6.31 8.22 -1.35
N HIS A 468 5.10 7.85 -0.96
CA HIS A 468 4.22 7.00 -1.79
C HIS A 468 3.87 7.73 -3.08
N ASP A 469 4.12 7.10 -4.22
CA ASP A 469 4.00 7.72 -5.57
C ASP A 469 4.76 9.05 -5.73
N GLY A 470 5.79 9.28 -4.89
CA GLY A 470 6.59 10.51 -4.91
C GLY A 470 5.95 11.72 -4.21
N GLY A 471 4.75 11.55 -3.63
CA GLY A 471 4.06 12.57 -2.84
C GLY A 471 4.38 12.50 -1.36
N PHE A 472 4.02 13.53 -0.61
CA PHE A 472 4.07 13.49 0.84
C PHE A 472 2.82 12.79 1.39
N ASN A 473 3.01 11.98 2.42
CA ASN A 473 1.91 11.21 3.00
C ASN A 473 1.10 12.02 4.03
N LEU A 474 1.78 12.90 4.77
CA LEU A 474 1.18 13.70 5.84
C LEU A 474 0.95 15.14 5.40
N ILE A 475 1.97 15.78 4.80
CA ILE A 475 1.89 17.18 4.38
C ILE A 475 0.77 17.42 3.38
N ASP A 476 0.55 16.51 2.44
CA ASP A 476 -0.50 16.63 1.43
C ASP A 476 -1.93 16.55 2.01
N LEU A 477 -2.07 16.13 3.27
CA LEU A 477 -3.33 16.18 4.04
C LEU A 477 -3.45 17.43 4.92
N LEU A 478 -2.37 18.20 5.10
CA LEU A 478 -2.31 19.27 6.06
C LEU A 478 -2.58 20.63 5.44
N ARG A 479 -3.16 21.51 6.24
CA ARG A 479 -3.25 22.95 5.96
C ARG A 479 -2.34 23.69 6.94
N ALA A 480 -1.39 24.46 6.44
CA ALA A 480 -0.60 25.36 7.25
C ALA A 480 -1.40 26.61 7.63
N VAL A 481 -1.20 27.09 8.85
CA VAL A 481 -1.71 28.37 9.36
C VAL A 481 -0.51 29.13 9.89
N ASP A 482 -0.26 30.31 9.36
CA ASP A 482 0.86 31.15 9.72
C ASP A 482 0.39 32.39 10.50
N VAL A 483 1.15 32.74 11.55
CA VAL A 483 1.10 34.02 12.23
C VAL A 483 2.35 34.78 11.85
N GLU A 484 2.21 35.85 11.08
CA GLU A 484 3.32 36.61 10.58
C GLU A 484 4.03 37.38 11.70
N ARG A 485 5.34 37.62 11.50
CA ARG A 485 6.16 38.43 12.40
C ARG A 485 5.53 39.82 12.56
N GLY A 486 5.39 40.28 13.82
CA GLY A 486 4.84 41.57 14.15
C GLY A 486 3.31 41.60 14.29
N SER A 487 2.62 40.46 14.11
CA SER A 487 1.18 40.39 14.37
C SER A 487 0.83 40.61 15.86
N ASP A 488 1.79 40.42 16.76
CA ASP A 488 1.75 40.65 18.21
C ASP A 488 2.10 42.11 18.59
N ALA A 489 2.72 42.86 17.69
CA ALA A 489 3.17 44.24 17.95
C ALA A 489 2.01 45.24 18.20
N TYR A 490 0.79 44.87 17.76
CA TYR A 490 -0.40 45.69 18.05
C TYR A 490 -0.84 45.64 19.53
N GLY A 491 -0.47 44.58 20.28
CA GLY A 491 -0.73 44.49 21.73
C GLY A 491 -0.04 45.64 22.48
N ASP A 492 1.23 45.89 22.16
CA ASP A 492 2.03 46.93 22.78
C ASP A 492 1.55 48.36 22.40
N SER A 493 0.93 48.52 21.20
CA SER A 493 0.41 49.79 20.73
C SER A 493 -0.89 50.22 21.44
N PHE A 494 -1.54 49.32 22.13
CA PHE A 494 -2.75 49.59 22.93
C PHE A 494 -2.48 49.63 24.43
N ASP A 495 -1.26 49.41 24.87
CA ASP A 495 -0.86 49.60 26.24
C ASP A 495 -0.62 51.06 26.51
N MET A 496 -1.56 51.71 27.23
CA MET A 496 -1.49 53.14 27.55
C MET A 496 -0.34 53.47 28.52
N ASP A 497 0.35 52.50 29.07
CA ASP A 497 1.48 52.68 29.98
C ASP A 497 2.85 52.69 29.23
N MET A 498 2.84 52.60 27.90
CA MET A 498 4.03 52.58 27.03
C MET A 498 4.34 53.94 26.40
N GLU A 499 3.85 55.09 26.93
CA GLU A 499 4.31 56.44 26.55
C GLU A 499 5.52 56.91 27.37
#